data_a9e650dfcf01e85dc16738469b3d2342
#
_entry.id   a9e650dfcf01e85dc16738469b3d2342
#
_cell.length_a   1.000
_cell.length_b   1.000
_cell.length_c   1.000
_cell.angle_alpha   90.00
_cell.angle_beta   90.00
_cell.angle_gamma   90.00
#
_symmetry.space_group_name_H-M   'P 1'
#
loop_
_entity.id
_entity.type
_entity.pdbx_description
1 polymer ?
#
loop_
_entity_poly.entity_id
_entity_poly.type
_entity_poly.pdbx_seq_one_letter_code
_entity_poly.pdbx_strand_id
1 'polypeptide(L)'
;QFFNEGLVVRDIKNNIFWLRCTVGQTWNSDTGRCDGEIVKLNHTEIEQAILQASSQLGGTWRLPRLKELEELICKQCDTPKVNKKHFPDISPEAYWTGTKNRFNSKMYWTVNFMTGHNYSRFFSYQQLPVLLVQDR
;
A
#
# COMPACT_ATOMS: atom_id res chain seq x y z
N GLN A 1 -14.56 7.19 -7.07
CA GLN A 1 -13.95 5.87 -6.88
C GLN A 1 -13.58 5.60 -5.42
N PHE A 2 -12.98 6.59 -4.74
CA PHE A 2 -12.45 6.43 -3.39
C PHE A 2 -13.30 7.17 -2.36
N PHE A 3 -13.66 6.47 -1.27
CA PHE A 3 -14.46 7.03 -0.17
C PHE A 3 -13.76 6.74 1.16
N ASN A 4 -13.51 7.79 1.94
CA ASN A 4 -12.86 7.67 3.24
C ASN A 4 -13.84 7.12 4.27
N GLU A 5 -13.45 6.05 4.97
CA GLU A 5 -14.24 5.43 6.02
C GLU A 5 -13.33 5.10 7.21
N GLY A 6 -12.93 6.16 7.94
CA GLY A 6 -12.03 6.02 9.08
C GLY A 6 -10.65 5.55 8.68
N LEU A 7 -10.21 4.42 9.21
CA LEU A 7 -8.87 3.87 8.94
C LEU A 7 -8.74 3.23 7.56
N VAL A 8 -9.84 3.10 6.82
CA VAL A 8 -9.84 2.52 5.47
C VAL A 8 -10.35 3.49 4.44
N VAL A 9 -9.93 3.28 3.19
CA VAL A 9 -10.50 3.91 2.01
C VAL A 9 -11.21 2.82 1.22
N ARG A 10 -12.50 3.04 0.98
CA ARG A 10 -13.29 2.13 0.14
C ARG A 10 -13.06 2.47 -1.32
N ASP A 11 -12.63 1.49 -2.09
CA ASP A 11 -12.39 1.59 -3.52
C ASP A 11 -13.49 0.85 -4.26
N ILE A 12 -14.45 1.58 -4.78
CA ILE A 12 -15.63 0.98 -5.44
C ILE A 12 -15.24 0.31 -6.75
N LYS A 13 -14.34 0.92 -7.51
CA LYS A 13 -13.94 0.41 -8.82
C LYS A 13 -13.30 -0.98 -8.72
N ASN A 14 -12.44 -1.17 -7.73
CA ASN A 14 -11.73 -2.44 -7.54
C ASN A 14 -12.40 -3.36 -6.53
N ASN A 15 -13.46 -2.88 -5.88
CA ASN A 15 -14.20 -3.63 -4.88
C ASN A 15 -13.30 -4.11 -3.74
N ILE A 16 -12.49 -3.19 -3.21
CA ILE A 16 -11.56 -3.45 -2.11
C ILE A 16 -11.61 -2.32 -1.08
N PHE A 17 -11.06 -2.61 0.11
CA PHE A 17 -10.73 -1.60 1.10
C PHE A 17 -9.21 -1.48 1.20
N TRP A 18 -8.74 -0.24 1.25
CA TRP A 18 -7.33 0.07 1.50
C TRP A 18 -7.15 0.44 2.96
N LEU A 19 -6.09 -0.05 3.60
CA LEU A 19 -5.64 0.60 4.82
C LEU A 19 -5.01 1.94 4.45
N ARG A 20 -5.41 3.03 5.13
CA ARG A 20 -4.92 4.38 4.80
C ARG A 20 -3.48 4.58 5.22
N CYS A 21 -3.02 3.83 6.21
CA CYS A 21 -1.66 3.97 6.73
C CYS A 21 -0.77 2.84 6.22
N THR A 22 0.45 3.19 5.89
CA THR A 22 1.51 2.23 5.58
C THR A 22 1.77 1.36 6.80
N VAL A 23 2.13 0.10 6.58
CA VAL A 23 2.45 -0.83 7.66
C VAL A 23 3.49 -0.21 8.61
N GLY A 24 3.24 -0.31 9.90
CA GLY A 24 4.03 0.32 10.96
C GLY A 24 3.39 1.57 11.52
N GLN A 25 2.50 2.22 10.78
CA GLN A 25 1.77 3.40 11.22
C GLN A 25 0.36 3.02 11.68
N THR A 26 -0.21 3.87 12.52
CA THR A 26 -1.57 3.71 13.04
C THR A 26 -2.40 4.95 12.70
N TRP A 27 -3.63 4.72 12.22
CA TRP A 27 -4.54 5.82 11.91
C TRP A 27 -4.98 6.53 13.19
N ASN A 28 -4.84 7.86 13.20
CA ASN A 28 -5.30 8.73 14.27
C ASN A 28 -6.50 9.53 13.77
N SER A 29 -7.69 9.18 14.24
CA SER A 29 -8.93 9.83 13.81
C SER A 29 -9.05 11.28 14.30
N ASP A 30 -8.37 11.63 15.38
CA ASP A 30 -8.42 12.99 15.94
C ASP A 30 -7.66 13.98 15.05
N THR A 31 -6.55 13.54 14.45
CA THR A 31 -5.72 14.39 13.60
C THR A 31 -5.96 14.18 12.12
N GLY A 32 -6.58 13.06 11.76
CA GLY A 32 -6.70 12.66 10.36
C GLY A 32 -5.36 12.29 9.72
N ARG A 33 -4.42 11.79 10.52
CA ARG A 33 -3.07 11.46 10.08
C ARG A 33 -2.67 10.05 10.53
N CYS A 34 -1.62 9.54 9.95
CA CYS A 34 -1.01 8.27 10.33
C CYS A 34 0.13 8.54 11.32
N ASP A 35 0.06 7.93 12.50
CA ASP A 35 1.09 8.09 13.54
C ASP A 35 2.07 6.93 13.51
N GLY A 36 3.31 7.20 13.88
CA GLY A 36 4.36 6.19 13.97
C GLY A 36 5.22 6.13 12.73
N GLU A 37 6.22 5.25 12.78
CA GLU A 37 7.18 5.08 11.69
C GLU A 37 6.80 3.94 10.77
N ILE A 38 7.02 4.16 9.48
CA ILE A 38 6.83 3.13 8.46
C ILE A 38 7.84 2.01 8.69
N VAL A 39 7.36 0.76 8.65
CA VAL A 39 8.20 -0.43 8.72
C VAL A 39 8.33 -1.00 7.31
N LYS A 40 9.55 -1.02 6.80
CA LYS A 40 9.83 -1.58 5.46
C LYS A 40 10.03 -3.08 5.60
N LEU A 41 9.43 -3.84 4.69
CA LEU A 41 9.34 -5.29 4.78
C LEU A 41 9.72 -5.95 3.45
N ASN A 42 10.33 -7.15 3.54
CA ASN A 42 10.46 -8.03 2.40
C ASN A 42 9.21 -8.92 2.28
N HIS A 43 9.09 -9.69 1.21
CA HIS A 43 7.88 -10.50 0.98
C HIS A 43 7.65 -11.58 2.04
N THR A 44 8.69 -12.12 2.66
CA THR A 44 8.55 -13.08 3.76
C THR A 44 7.99 -12.39 5.01
N GLU A 45 8.51 -11.23 5.34
CA GLU A 45 8.05 -10.43 6.49
C GLU A 45 6.61 -9.94 6.31
N ILE A 46 6.20 -9.67 5.08
CA ILE A 46 4.85 -9.23 4.78
C ILE A 46 3.81 -10.29 5.19
N GLU A 47 4.14 -11.57 5.10
CA GLU A 47 3.24 -12.64 5.52
C GLU A 47 2.84 -12.47 6.99
N GLN A 48 3.80 -12.12 7.85
CA GLN A 48 3.53 -11.86 9.26
C GLN A 48 2.71 -10.59 9.47
N ALA A 49 2.99 -9.55 8.71
CA ALA A 49 2.22 -8.31 8.77
C ALA A 49 0.75 -8.53 8.38
N ILE A 50 0.50 -9.38 7.38
CA ILE A 50 -0.85 -9.73 6.97
C ILE A 50 -1.59 -10.48 8.08
N LEU A 51 -0.94 -11.45 8.71
CA LEU A 51 -1.52 -12.19 9.83
C LEU A 51 -1.85 -11.27 11.00
N GLN A 52 -0.95 -10.35 11.30
CA GLN A 52 -1.15 -9.37 12.36
C GLN A 52 -2.33 -8.43 12.06
N ALA A 53 -2.42 -7.94 10.83
CA ALA A 53 -3.53 -7.10 10.42
C ALA A 53 -4.86 -7.84 10.54
N SER A 54 -4.93 -9.09 10.11
CA SER A 54 -6.12 -9.93 10.22
C SER A 54 -6.50 -10.18 11.68
N SER A 55 -5.51 -10.39 12.54
CA SER A 55 -5.75 -10.59 13.97
C SER A 55 -6.28 -9.33 14.66
N GLN A 56 -5.73 -8.17 14.32
CA GLN A 56 -6.07 -6.90 14.99
C GLN A 56 -7.32 -6.24 14.43
N LEU A 57 -7.53 -6.35 13.12
CA LEU A 57 -8.58 -5.61 12.41
C LEU A 57 -9.71 -6.51 11.90
N GLY A 58 -9.51 -7.81 11.93
CA GLY A 58 -10.42 -8.77 11.31
C GLY A 58 -10.26 -8.80 9.79
N GLY A 59 -10.90 -9.79 9.16
CA GLY A 59 -10.87 -9.95 7.72
C GLY A 59 -9.60 -10.58 7.19
N THR A 60 -9.47 -10.60 5.88
CA THR A 60 -8.32 -11.18 5.19
C THR A 60 -7.64 -10.11 4.36
N TRP A 61 -6.42 -9.76 4.77
CA TRP A 61 -5.63 -8.72 4.10
C TRP A 61 -4.64 -9.34 3.13
N ARG A 62 -4.26 -8.56 2.12
CA ARG A 62 -3.28 -8.98 1.11
C ARG A 62 -2.53 -7.78 0.56
N LEU A 63 -1.46 -8.06 -0.18
CA LEU A 63 -0.82 -7.02 -1.00
C LEU A 63 -1.74 -6.61 -2.14
N PRO A 64 -1.72 -5.36 -2.55
CA PRO A 64 -2.45 -4.93 -3.74
C PRO A 64 -1.82 -5.51 -4.99
N ARG A 65 -2.66 -5.71 -6.02
CA ARG A 65 -2.17 -6.02 -7.36
C ARG A 65 -1.57 -4.76 -7.97
N LEU A 66 -0.69 -4.93 -8.94
CA LEU A 66 -0.05 -3.81 -9.63
C LEU A 66 -1.07 -2.78 -10.12
N LYS A 67 -2.10 -3.23 -10.81
CA LYS A 67 -3.13 -2.35 -11.35
C LYS A 67 -3.85 -1.56 -10.25
N GLU A 68 -4.13 -2.19 -9.12
CA GLU A 68 -4.78 -1.53 -7.99
C GLU A 68 -3.90 -0.41 -7.44
N LEU A 69 -2.62 -0.69 -7.23
CA LEU A 69 -1.70 0.30 -6.67
C LEU A 69 -1.41 1.44 -7.65
N GLU A 70 -1.30 1.14 -8.94
CA GLU A 70 -1.12 2.16 -9.98
C GLU A 70 -2.26 3.19 -9.98
N GLU A 71 -3.47 2.78 -9.67
CA GLU A 71 -4.62 3.65 -9.67
C GLU A 71 -4.60 4.70 -8.55
N LEU A 72 -3.74 4.53 -7.55
CA LEU A 72 -3.53 5.54 -6.52
C LEU A 72 -2.66 6.70 -7.01
N ILE A 73 -1.94 6.53 -8.11
CA ILE A 73 -1.04 7.56 -8.64
C ILE A 73 -1.84 8.78 -9.07
N CYS A 74 -1.41 9.92 -8.57
CA CYS A 74 -1.90 11.25 -8.99
C CYS A 74 -0.71 11.97 -9.62
N LYS A 75 -0.63 11.95 -10.95
CA LYS A 75 0.53 12.49 -11.67
C LYS A 75 0.69 13.99 -11.51
N GLN A 76 -0.40 14.71 -11.38
CA GLN A 76 -0.40 16.16 -11.21
C GLN A 76 -0.22 16.61 -9.76
N CYS A 77 -0.24 15.67 -8.81
CA CYS A 77 -0.03 15.98 -7.40
C CYS A 77 1.45 16.22 -7.12
N ASP A 78 1.72 17.03 -6.09
CA ASP A 78 3.07 17.15 -5.55
C ASP A 78 3.51 15.82 -4.94
N THR A 79 4.83 15.63 -4.84
CA THR A 79 5.40 14.44 -4.20
C THR A 79 5.00 14.37 -2.71
N PRO A 80 4.53 13.20 -2.22
CA PRO A 80 4.26 11.93 -2.93
C PRO A 80 3.12 12.05 -3.94
N LYS A 81 3.24 11.33 -5.06
CA LYS A 81 2.28 11.37 -6.18
C LYS A 81 0.99 10.61 -5.87
N VAL A 82 0.28 11.04 -4.85
CA VAL A 82 -0.97 10.42 -4.39
C VAL A 82 -1.90 11.51 -3.89
N ASN A 83 -3.22 11.23 -3.89
CA ASN A 83 -4.19 12.14 -3.32
C ASN A 83 -4.13 12.07 -1.79
N LYS A 84 -3.59 13.12 -1.17
CA LYS A 84 -3.36 13.19 0.27
C LYS A 84 -4.65 13.29 1.08
N LYS A 85 -5.76 13.57 0.45
CA LYS A 85 -7.08 13.52 1.09
C LYS A 85 -7.41 12.08 1.52
N HIS A 86 -6.99 11.09 0.72
CA HIS A 86 -7.22 9.68 1.01
C HIS A 86 -6.04 9.05 1.75
N PHE A 87 -4.82 9.40 1.33
CA PHE A 87 -3.58 8.83 1.88
C PHE A 87 -2.64 9.95 2.31
N PRO A 88 -2.80 10.47 3.54
CA PRO A 88 -2.07 11.68 3.96
C PRO A 88 -0.60 11.48 4.23
N ASP A 89 -0.14 10.27 4.47
CA ASP A 89 1.22 10.02 4.97
C ASP A 89 1.97 8.94 4.20
N ILE A 90 1.73 8.86 2.89
CA ILE A 90 2.48 7.97 2.00
C ILE A 90 3.93 8.44 1.89
N SER A 91 4.87 7.51 1.92
CA SER A 91 6.28 7.79 1.70
C SER A 91 6.57 7.96 0.19
N PRO A 92 7.42 8.91 -0.20
CA PRO A 92 7.77 9.12 -1.62
C PRO A 92 8.80 8.12 -2.10
N GLU A 93 8.45 6.84 -2.13
CA GLU A 93 9.35 5.76 -2.53
C GLU A 93 8.54 4.60 -3.12
N ALA A 94 9.23 3.54 -3.52
CA ALA A 94 8.60 2.36 -4.09
C ALA A 94 7.82 1.58 -3.02
N TYR A 95 6.59 1.19 -3.35
CA TYR A 95 5.74 0.33 -2.52
C TYR A 95 5.55 -1.01 -3.20
N TRP A 96 5.52 -2.07 -2.40
CA TRP A 96 5.31 -3.42 -2.91
C TRP A 96 3.94 -3.65 -3.51
N THR A 97 3.92 -4.48 -4.56
CA THR A 97 2.70 -5.18 -5.01
C THR A 97 2.87 -6.68 -4.80
N GLY A 98 1.78 -7.42 -4.91
CA GLY A 98 1.81 -8.88 -4.94
C GLY A 98 1.98 -9.44 -6.35
N THR A 99 2.18 -8.60 -7.37
CA THR A 99 2.32 -9.03 -8.76
C THR A 99 3.76 -9.39 -9.08
N LYS A 100 3.99 -10.65 -9.41
CA LYS A 100 5.32 -11.14 -9.76
C LYS A 100 5.76 -10.64 -11.13
N ASN A 101 7.07 -10.47 -11.28
CA ASN A 101 7.67 -10.27 -12.59
C ASN A 101 7.43 -11.51 -13.43
N ARG A 102 7.01 -11.32 -14.67
CA ARG A 102 6.64 -12.39 -15.59
C ARG A 102 7.79 -13.36 -15.91
N PHE A 103 9.00 -12.83 -15.93
CA PHE A 103 10.19 -13.59 -16.36
C PHE A 103 11.06 -14.06 -15.20
N ASN A 104 10.84 -13.53 -14.00
CA ASN A 104 11.61 -13.90 -12.82
C ASN A 104 10.71 -13.88 -11.59
N SER A 105 10.35 -15.06 -11.09
CA SER A 105 9.42 -15.21 -9.97
C SER A 105 9.96 -14.72 -8.62
N LYS A 106 11.26 -14.38 -8.57
CA LYS A 106 11.88 -13.79 -7.37
C LYS A 106 11.80 -12.27 -7.36
N MET A 107 11.30 -11.69 -8.45
CA MET A 107 11.10 -10.25 -8.59
C MET A 107 9.62 -9.92 -8.60
N TYR A 108 9.29 -8.75 -8.06
CA TYR A 108 7.92 -8.25 -8.01
C TYR A 108 7.84 -6.84 -8.54
N TRP A 109 6.66 -6.49 -9.04
CA TRP A 109 6.35 -5.13 -9.42
C TRP A 109 6.21 -4.24 -8.20
N THR A 110 6.60 -2.99 -8.35
CA THR A 110 6.45 -1.92 -7.36
C THR A 110 5.88 -0.69 -8.05
N VAL A 111 5.30 0.20 -7.25
CA VAL A 111 4.85 1.51 -7.70
C VAL A 111 5.57 2.56 -6.85
N ASN A 112 6.22 3.51 -7.50
CA ASN A 112 7.00 4.53 -6.82
C ASN A 112 6.19 5.82 -6.73
N PHE A 113 5.89 6.25 -5.51
CA PHE A 113 5.10 7.46 -5.29
C PHE A 113 5.92 8.76 -5.38
N MET A 114 7.23 8.68 -5.55
CA MET A 114 8.03 9.86 -5.85
C MET A 114 7.98 10.20 -7.34
N THR A 115 8.05 9.19 -8.20
CA THR A 115 8.10 9.36 -9.67
C THR A 115 6.76 9.17 -10.36
N GLY A 116 5.84 8.42 -9.74
CA GLY A 116 4.57 8.02 -10.36
C GLY A 116 4.72 6.85 -11.33
N HIS A 117 5.87 6.18 -11.35
CA HIS A 117 6.14 5.07 -12.26
C HIS A 117 6.15 3.73 -11.56
N ASN A 118 5.96 2.65 -12.34
CA ASN A 118 6.10 1.29 -11.84
C ASN A 118 7.44 0.70 -12.27
N TYR A 119 7.91 -0.29 -11.52
CA TYR A 119 9.18 -0.98 -11.76
C TYR A 119 9.01 -2.46 -11.45
N SER A 120 9.52 -3.34 -12.33
CA SER A 120 9.28 -4.78 -12.26
C SER A 120 10.44 -5.59 -11.71
N ARG A 121 11.52 -4.96 -11.27
CA ARG A 121 12.78 -5.65 -10.96
C ARG A 121 13.24 -5.48 -9.52
N PHE A 122 12.31 -5.48 -8.59
CA PHE A 122 12.64 -5.51 -7.16
C PHE A 122 12.64 -6.95 -6.68
N PHE A 123 13.74 -7.40 -6.12
CA PHE A 123 13.83 -8.74 -5.55
C PHE A 123 13.02 -8.85 -4.27
N SER A 124 12.38 -9.99 -4.07
CA SER A 124 11.48 -10.24 -2.94
C SER A 124 12.15 -10.08 -1.56
N TYR A 125 13.46 -10.17 -1.47
CA TYR A 125 14.19 -10.00 -0.22
C TYR A 125 14.47 -8.53 0.14
N GLN A 126 14.24 -7.59 -0.77
CA GLN A 126 14.41 -6.17 -0.51
C GLN A 126 13.29 -5.67 0.41
N GLN A 127 13.59 -4.68 1.24
CA GLN A 127 12.63 -4.15 2.21
C GLN A 127 12.06 -2.83 1.72
N LEU A 128 10.75 -2.81 1.51
CA LEU A 128 10.02 -1.64 1.02
C LEU A 128 8.76 -1.42 1.86
N PRO A 129 8.21 -0.21 1.83
CA PRO A 129 6.92 0.06 2.48
C PRO A 129 5.77 -0.67 1.79
N VAL A 130 4.70 -0.87 2.54
CA VAL A 130 3.54 -1.67 2.15
C VAL A 130 2.23 -1.01 2.54
N LEU A 131 1.30 -0.94 1.59
CA LEU A 131 -0.11 -0.73 1.86
C LEU A 131 -0.83 -2.06 1.71
N LEU A 132 -1.75 -2.36 2.62
CA LEU A 132 -2.54 -3.59 2.55
C LEU A 132 -3.96 -3.30 2.07
N VAL A 133 -4.54 -4.28 1.39
CA VAL A 133 -5.93 -4.23 0.92
C VAL A 133 -6.69 -5.47 1.38
N GLN A 134 -8.02 -5.34 1.42
CA GLN A 134 -8.94 -6.42 1.72
C GLN A 134 -10.04 -6.42 0.67
N ASP A 135 -10.36 -7.58 0.13
CA ASP A 135 -11.47 -7.71 -0.80
C ASP A 135 -12.81 -7.49 -0.07
N ARG A 136 -13.74 -6.84 -0.75
CA ARG A 136 -15.08 -6.57 -0.22
C ARG A 136 -16.00 -7.74 -0.42
#